data_6338f50cfdb31779ccaa2bf41c4e9abb
#
_entry.id   6338f50cfdb31779ccaa2bf41c4e9abb
#
_cell.length_a   1.000
_cell.length_b   1.000
_cell.length_c   1.000
_cell.angle_alpha   90.00
_cell.angle_beta   90.00
_cell.angle_gamma   90.00
#
_symmetry.space_group_name_H-M   'P 1'
#
loop_
_entity.id
_entity.type
_entity.pdbx_description
1 polymer ?
#
loop_
_entity_poly.entity_id
_entity_poly.type
_entity_poly.pdbx_seq_one_letter_code
_entity_poly.pdbx_strand_id
1 'polypeptide(L)'
;MRLTIIGATGSMSGPASPASCYLVQCPGLDPLTGETRTWSIVLEMGPGSFGALWRHIDPRLIDALVLSHTHADHMGDIISLQVFRRWGPGSDLEPLPLAGPVGTLERIRQIDGTRLPDTYEGEFDIRTVRAGQSYRIGPMTLTPFPGIHTVESFGTRIVG
;
A
#
# COMPACT_ATOMS: atom_id res chain seq x y z
N MET A 1 10.83 -2.55 -14.99
CA MET A 1 10.02 -2.78 -13.79
C MET A 1 10.56 -3.99 -13.03
N ARG A 2 10.63 -3.94 -11.68
CA ARG A 2 11.12 -5.01 -10.79
C ARG A 2 10.06 -5.32 -9.75
N LEU A 3 9.79 -6.61 -9.51
CA LEU A 3 8.96 -7.09 -8.41
C LEU A 3 9.86 -7.73 -7.35
N THR A 4 9.70 -7.31 -6.09
CA THR A 4 10.33 -7.94 -4.92
C THR A 4 9.24 -8.49 -4.02
N ILE A 5 9.30 -9.77 -3.70
CA ILE A 5 8.36 -10.42 -2.77
C ILE A 5 8.89 -10.18 -1.36
N ILE A 6 8.17 -9.40 -0.58
CA ILE A 6 8.49 -9.09 0.82
C ILE A 6 7.88 -10.15 1.73
N GLY A 7 6.61 -10.46 1.49
CA GLY A 7 5.85 -11.46 2.23
C GLY A 7 5.03 -12.35 1.32
N ALA A 8 5.09 -13.67 1.53
CA ALA A 8 4.47 -14.68 0.68
C ALA A 8 3.77 -15.81 1.46
N THR A 9 3.55 -15.66 2.76
CA THR A 9 2.88 -16.68 3.56
C THR A 9 1.35 -16.64 3.46
N GLY A 10 0.80 -15.70 2.68
CA GLY A 10 -0.66 -15.54 2.55
C GLY A 10 -1.26 -14.91 3.81
N SER A 11 -2.21 -15.60 4.41
CA SER A 11 -3.09 -15.03 5.45
C SER A 11 -2.46 -14.90 6.84
N MET A 12 -1.28 -15.42 7.11
CA MET A 12 -0.60 -15.27 8.40
C MET A 12 0.90 -15.11 8.23
N SER A 13 1.53 -14.39 9.15
CA SER A 13 3.00 -14.34 9.21
C SER A 13 3.57 -15.69 9.62
N GLY A 14 4.64 -16.11 8.94
CA GLY A 14 5.44 -17.28 9.30
C GLY A 14 6.81 -16.86 9.84
N PRO A 15 7.60 -17.84 10.34
CA PRO A 15 8.91 -17.56 10.93
C PRO A 15 9.94 -17.03 9.91
N ALA A 16 9.78 -17.35 8.63
CA ALA A 16 10.71 -16.97 7.57
C ALA A 16 10.16 -15.87 6.64
N SER A 17 8.86 -15.58 6.67
CA SER A 17 8.24 -14.59 5.79
C SER A 17 7.00 -13.99 6.46
N PRO A 18 6.74 -12.69 6.29
CA PRO A 18 5.49 -12.07 6.73
C PRO A 18 4.31 -12.48 5.83
N ALA A 19 3.10 -12.04 6.18
CA ALA A 19 1.92 -12.11 5.33
C ALA A 19 2.11 -11.30 4.03
N SER A 20 1.11 -11.32 3.15
CA SER A 20 1.20 -10.77 1.80
C SER A 20 1.72 -9.33 1.77
N CYS A 21 2.82 -9.12 1.03
CA CYS A 21 3.38 -7.80 0.75
C CYS A 21 4.34 -7.87 -0.43
N TYR A 22 4.21 -6.97 -1.39
CA TYR A 22 5.02 -6.96 -2.61
C TYR A 22 5.47 -5.55 -2.93
N LEU A 23 6.75 -5.38 -3.27
CA LEU A 23 7.32 -4.11 -3.70
C LEU A 23 7.52 -4.12 -5.22
N VAL A 24 6.86 -3.21 -5.93
CA VAL A 24 7.01 -3.00 -7.37
C VAL A 24 7.75 -1.70 -7.61
N GLN A 25 8.84 -1.75 -8.37
CA GLN A 25 9.68 -0.59 -8.66
C GLN A 25 9.87 -0.41 -10.17
N CYS A 26 9.78 0.85 -10.63
CA CYS A 26 9.95 1.21 -12.03
C CYS A 26 10.70 2.54 -12.14
N PRO A 27 11.77 2.65 -12.96
CA PRO A 27 12.39 3.94 -13.25
C PRO A 27 11.44 4.79 -14.10
N GLY A 28 11.40 6.07 -13.83
CA GLY A 28 10.58 7.01 -14.58
C GLY A 28 10.89 8.46 -14.23
N LEU A 29 10.46 9.36 -15.12
CA LEU A 29 10.63 10.80 -14.96
C LEU A 29 9.83 11.28 -13.74
N ASP A 30 10.45 12.09 -12.90
CA ASP A 30 9.75 12.87 -11.89
C ASP A 30 9.29 14.20 -12.53
N PRO A 31 7.97 14.44 -12.62
CA PRO A 31 7.45 15.66 -13.27
C PRO A 31 7.79 16.94 -12.51
N LEU A 32 8.17 16.87 -11.24
CA LEU A 32 8.52 18.03 -10.42
C LEU A 32 9.97 18.47 -10.64
N THR A 33 10.88 17.49 -10.76
CA THR A 33 12.32 17.79 -10.88
C THR A 33 12.84 17.67 -12.32
N GLY A 34 12.12 16.93 -13.18
CA GLY A 34 12.58 16.59 -14.53
C GLY A 34 13.66 15.49 -14.55
N GLU A 35 14.00 14.91 -13.42
CA GLU A 35 15.00 13.86 -13.29
C GLU A 35 14.37 12.47 -13.30
N THR A 36 15.13 11.46 -13.71
CA THR A 36 14.70 10.06 -13.61
C THR A 36 14.97 9.55 -12.20
N ARG A 37 13.92 8.99 -11.56
CA ARG A 37 14.01 8.33 -10.26
C ARG A 37 13.33 6.96 -10.27
N THR A 38 13.54 6.18 -9.22
CA THR A 38 12.79 4.94 -9.01
C THR A 38 11.47 5.25 -8.31
N TRP A 39 10.36 4.91 -8.96
CA TRP A 39 9.03 4.90 -8.38
C TRP A 39 8.77 3.56 -7.70
N SER A 40 8.21 3.59 -6.50
CA SER A 40 8.04 2.42 -5.64
C SER A 40 6.61 2.30 -5.14
N ILE A 41 5.91 1.23 -5.55
CA ILE A 41 4.56 0.91 -5.10
C ILE A 41 4.63 -0.32 -4.21
N VAL A 42 3.95 -0.30 -3.09
CA VAL A 42 3.73 -1.46 -2.23
C VAL A 42 2.34 -2.01 -2.51
N LEU A 43 2.25 -3.31 -2.79
CA LEU A 43 0.97 -4.02 -2.90
C LEU A 43 0.81 -4.86 -1.64
N GLU A 44 -0.31 -4.71 -0.96
CA GLU A 44 -0.63 -5.33 0.32
C GLU A 44 0.33 -4.89 1.46
N MET A 45 -0.18 -4.97 2.68
CA MET A 45 0.60 -4.71 3.88
C MET A 45 0.07 -5.60 5.03
N GLY A 46 0.19 -6.91 4.84
CA GLY A 46 -0.24 -7.89 5.82
C GLY A 46 0.66 -7.91 7.07
N PRO A 47 0.24 -8.59 8.15
CA PRO A 47 0.95 -8.64 9.41
C PRO A 47 2.43 -9.05 9.28
N GLY A 48 3.32 -8.30 9.95
CA GLY A 48 4.77 -8.50 9.94
C GLY A 48 5.49 -7.91 8.72
N SER A 49 4.75 -7.37 7.74
CA SER A 49 5.34 -6.95 6.47
C SER A 49 6.01 -5.58 6.53
N PHE A 50 5.57 -4.65 7.38
CA PHE A 50 6.18 -3.31 7.43
C PHE A 50 7.66 -3.36 7.83
N GLY A 51 8.00 -4.08 8.91
CA GLY A 51 9.39 -4.25 9.33
C GLY A 51 10.24 -5.04 8.32
N ALA A 52 9.64 -6.00 7.63
CA ALA A 52 10.30 -6.73 6.55
C ALA A 52 10.57 -5.83 5.33
N LEU A 53 9.58 -5.02 4.93
CA LEU A 53 9.69 -4.05 3.84
C LEU A 53 10.81 -3.03 4.10
N TRP A 54 10.94 -2.54 5.32
CA TRP A 54 11.98 -1.56 5.70
C TRP A 54 13.41 -2.07 5.49
N ARG A 55 13.63 -3.39 5.44
CA ARG A 55 14.94 -3.96 5.07
C ARG A 55 15.26 -3.87 3.56
N HIS A 56 14.25 -3.59 2.74
CA HIS A 56 14.37 -3.52 1.27
C HIS A 56 14.30 -2.11 0.71
N ILE A 57 13.59 -1.22 1.40
CA ILE A 57 13.42 0.19 1.01
C ILE A 57 13.19 1.03 2.27
N ASP A 58 13.68 2.26 2.26
CA ASP A 58 13.26 3.26 3.24
C ASP A 58 11.77 3.58 3.02
N PRO A 59 10.89 3.42 4.02
CA PRO A 59 9.45 3.69 3.85
C PRO A 59 9.11 5.11 3.40
N ARG A 60 10.02 6.08 3.56
CA ARG A 60 9.89 7.43 3.04
C ARG A 60 9.89 7.51 1.51
N LEU A 61 10.43 6.50 0.84
CA LEU A 61 10.56 6.42 -0.62
C LEU A 61 9.41 5.64 -1.28
N ILE A 62 8.35 5.30 -0.53
CA ILE A 62 7.16 4.66 -1.07
C ILE A 62 6.26 5.73 -1.69
N ASP A 63 5.88 5.55 -2.95
CA ASP A 63 5.03 6.48 -3.70
C ASP A 63 3.54 6.15 -3.59
N ALA A 64 3.19 4.90 -3.30
CA ALA A 64 1.82 4.49 -3.04
C ALA A 64 1.72 3.13 -2.34
N LEU A 65 0.62 2.93 -1.61
CA LEU A 65 0.16 1.63 -1.14
C LEU A 65 -1.12 1.25 -1.91
N VAL A 66 -1.21 0.00 -2.36
CA VAL A 66 -2.36 -0.54 -3.09
C VAL A 66 -2.85 -1.80 -2.39
N LEU A 67 -4.12 -1.82 -2.03
CA LEU A 67 -4.77 -2.95 -1.37
C LEU A 67 -5.70 -3.68 -2.35
N SER A 68 -5.60 -4.99 -2.42
CA SER A 68 -6.53 -5.81 -3.20
C SER A 68 -7.90 -5.88 -2.54
N HIS A 69 -7.94 -6.00 -1.22
CA HIS A 69 -9.16 -6.08 -0.42
C HIS A 69 -8.88 -5.72 1.05
N THR A 70 -9.91 -5.70 1.88
CA THR A 70 -9.85 -5.14 3.23
C THR A 70 -9.77 -6.18 4.36
N HIS A 71 -9.39 -7.43 4.08
CA HIS A 71 -9.09 -8.38 5.17
C HIS A 71 -7.82 -7.97 5.92
N ALA A 72 -7.80 -8.21 7.24
CA ALA A 72 -6.71 -7.78 8.10
C ALA A 72 -5.37 -8.42 7.75
N ASP A 73 -5.36 -9.61 7.20
CA ASP A 73 -4.15 -10.31 6.76
C ASP A 73 -3.48 -9.68 5.52
N HIS A 74 -4.18 -8.78 4.81
CA HIS A 74 -3.66 -8.01 3.70
C HIS A 74 -3.33 -6.55 4.03
N MET A 75 -3.76 -6.05 5.19
CA MET A 75 -3.56 -4.65 5.55
C MET A 75 -3.24 -4.40 7.03
N GLY A 76 -3.02 -5.44 7.84
CA GLY A 76 -2.85 -5.29 9.30
C GLY A 76 -1.68 -4.38 9.70
N ASP A 77 -0.57 -4.40 8.95
CA ASP A 77 0.59 -3.54 9.22
C ASP A 77 0.43 -2.09 8.71
N ILE A 78 -0.73 -1.75 8.13
CA ILE A 78 -1.02 -0.34 7.78
C ILE A 78 -0.96 0.56 9.02
N ILE A 79 -1.23 0.01 10.20
CA ILE A 79 -1.10 0.74 11.47
C ILE A 79 0.35 1.08 11.78
N SER A 80 1.29 0.17 11.50
CA SER A 80 2.73 0.46 11.63
C SER A 80 3.17 1.58 10.68
N LEU A 81 2.69 1.57 9.44
CA LEU A 81 2.94 2.64 8.47
C LEU A 81 2.27 3.97 8.89
N GLN A 82 1.05 3.92 9.44
CA GLN A 82 0.35 5.07 9.97
C GLN A 82 1.14 5.72 11.11
N VAL A 83 1.60 4.93 12.08
CA VAL A 83 2.44 5.42 13.21
C VAL A 83 3.75 6.01 12.70
N PHE A 84 4.41 5.36 11.73
CA PHE A 84 5.61 5.85 11.08
C PHE A 84 5.41 7.23 10.44
N ARG A 85 4.25 7.45 9.80
CA ARG A 85 3.92 8.71 9.13
C ARG A 85 3.37 9.77 10.06
N ARG A 86 2.74 9.42 11.18
CA ARG A 86 2.16 10.38 12.13
C ARG A 86 3.18 10.89 13.16
N TRP A 87 3.99 9.99 13.69
CA TRP A 87 4.90 10.30 14.81
C TRP A 87 6.34 9.83 14.60
N GLY A 88 6.58 9.08 13.54
CA GLY A 88 7.89 8.51 13.25
C GLY A 88 8.69 9.33 12.22
N PRO A 89 9.73 8.71 11.64
CA PRO A 89 10.62 9.36 10.67
C PRO A 89 9.95 9.87 9.38
N GLY A 90 8.70 9.53 9.14
CA GLY A 90 7.93 9.98 7.97
C GLY A 90 6.88 11.05 8.29
N SER A 91 6.96 11.69 9.46
CA SER A 91 5.94 12.66 9.91
C SER A 91 5.96 14.00 9.17
N ASP A 92 6.99 14.28 8.40
CA ASP A 92 7.16 15.46 7.55
C ASP A 92 6.77 15.22 6.09
N LEU A 93 6.33 13.99 5.74
CA LEU A 93 5.97 13.63 4.37
C LEU A 93 4.51 13.98 4.05
N GLU A 94 4.27 14.36 2.80
CA GLU A 94 2.91 14.49 2.25
C GLU A 94 2.11 13.18 2.37
N PRO A 95 0.78 13.24 2.49
CA PRO A 95 -0.05 12.04 2.60
C PRO A 95 0.21 11.01 1.50
N LEU A 96 0.44 9.76 1.88
CA LEU A 96 0.73 8.69 0.95
C LEU A 96 -0.54 8.28 0.17
N PRO A 97 -0.53 8.27 -1.17
CA PRO A 97 -1.60 7.68 -1.96
C PRO A 97 -1.87 6.23 -1.53
N LEU A 98 -3.08 5.96 -1.07
CA LEU A 98 -3.57 4.66 -0.65
C LEU A 98 -4.77 4.27 -1.51
N ALA A 99 -4.55 3.39 -2.48
CA ALA A 99 -5.60 2.89 -3.36
C ALA A 99 -6.17 1.57 -2.80
N GLY A 100 -7.49 1.50 -2.61
CA GLY A 100 -8.14 0.30 -2.08
C GLY A 100 -9.63 0.24 -2.40
N PRO A 101 -10.33 -0.86 -2.05
CA PRO A 101 -11.77 -1.01 -2.22
C PRO A 101 -12.58 0.01 -1.41
N VAL A 102 -13.89 0.04 -1.67
CA VAL A 102 -14.84 0.75 -0.81
C VAL A 102 -14.70 0.25 0.65
N GLY A 103 -14.72 1.18 1.62
CA GLY A 103 -14.62 0.84 3.04
C GLY A 103 -13.19 0.73 3.58
N THR A 104 -12.16 1.00 2.78
CA THR A 104 -10.76 0.99 3.25
C THR A 104 -10.53 1.87 4.48
N LEU A 105 -11.01 3.12 4.48
CA LEU A 105 -10.92 4.02 5.64
C LEU A 105 -11.59 3.43 6.89
N GLU A 106 -12.81 2.93 6.74
CA GLU A 106 -13.53 2.33 7.86
C GLU A 106 -12.81 1.10 8.41
N ARG A 107 -12.19 0.31 7.53
CA ARG A 107 -11.43 -0.85 7.96
C ARG A 107 -10.14 -0.46 8.71
N ILE A 108 -9.45 0.60 8.30
CA ILE A 108 -8.32 1.16 9.06
C ILE A 108 -8.76 1.51 10.48
N ARG A 109 -9.88 2.22 10.62
CA ARG A 109 -10.47 2.59 11.93
C ARG A 109 -10.76 1.38 12.82
N GLN A 110 -11.30 0.31 12.24
CA GLN A 110 -11.59 -0.92 12.97
C GLN A 110 -10.33 -1.64 13.45
N ILE A 111 -9.27 -1.63 12.65
CA ILE A 111 -7.98 -2.25 13.02
C ILE A 111 -7.27 -1.41 14.07
N ASP A 112 -7.26 -0.08 13.91
CA ASP A 112 -6.67 0.86 14.88
C ASP A 112 -7.43 0.89 16.22
N GLY A 113 -8.72 0.52 16.21
CA GLY A 113 -9.56 0.48 17.42
C GLY A 113 -9.86 1.88 18.00
N THR A 114 -9.67 2.93 17.23
CA THR A 114 -9.95 4.31 17.68
C THR A 114 -11.43 4.52 17.95
N ARG A 115 -11.74 5.20 19.07
CA ARG A 115 -13.13 5.55 19.45
C ARG A 115 -13.62 6.84 18.75
N LEU A 116 -12.68 7.70 18.37
CA LEU A 116 -13.00 8.95 17.66
C LEU A 116 -12.79 8.73 16.16
N PRO A 117 -13.68 9.24 15.30
CA PRO A 117 -13.53 9.11 13.86
C PRO A 117 -12.28 9.87 13.40
N ASP A 118 -11.20 9.15 13.14
CA ASP A 118 -9.97 9.67 12.52
C ASP A 118 -10.13 9.59 10.99
N THR A 119 -9.68 10.61 10.28
CA THR A 119 -9.71 10.64 8.81
C THR A 119 -8.42 10.12 8.18
N TYR A 120 -7.33 10.09 8.95
CA TYR A 120 -5.97 9.73 8.52
C TYR A 120 -5.48 10.57 7.32
N GLU A 121 -6.05 11.76 7.12
CA GLU A 121 -5.69 12.67 6.01
C GLU A 121 -4.26 13.19 6.08
N GLY A 122 -3.66 13.19 7.26
CA GLY A 122 -2.25 13.54 7.44
C GLY A 122 -1.29 12.43 6.99
N GLU A 123 -1.73 11.18 6.98
CA GLU A 123 -0.91 10.03 6.64
C GLU A 123 -1.21 9.46 5.26
N PHE A 124 -2.48 9.48 4.85
CA PHE A 124 -2.96 8.81 3.64
C PHE A 124 -3.90 9.69 2.81
N ASP A 125 -3.67 9.71 1.50
CA ASP A 125 -4.64 10.14 0.49
C ASP A 125 -5.39 8.89 0.00
N ILE A 126 -6.52 8.57 0.65
CA ILE A 126 -7.27 7.34 0.41
C ILE A 126 -8.14 7.48 -0.84
N ARG A 127 -7.86 6.64 -1.84
CA ARG A 127 -8.53 6.62 -3.14
C ARG A 127 -9.26 5.29 -3.34
N THR A 128 -10.56 5.36 -3.58
CA THR A 128 -11.36 4.17 -3.91
C THR A 128 -11.07 3.73 -5.34
N VAL A 129 -10.67 2.47 -5.51
CA VAL A 129 -10.49 1.85 -6.82
C VAL A 129 -11.81 1.27 -7.33
N ARG A 130 -11.92 1.19 -8.67
CA ARG A 130 -13.07 0.60 -9.35
C ARG A 130 -12.60 -0.36 -10.45
N ALA A 131 -13.27 -1.49 -10.60
CA ALA A 131 -12.95 -2.47 -11.62
C ALA A 131 -12.88 -1.83 -13.02
N GLY A 132 -11.80 -2.14 -13.76
CA GLY A 132 -11.56 -1.64 -15.11
C GLY A 132 -11.15 -0.17 -15.23
N GLN A 133 -11.19 0.61 -14.15
CA GLN A 133 -10.76 2.00 -14.16
C GLN A 133 -9.27 2.11 -13.87
N SER A 134 -8.48 2.31 -14.92
CA SER A 134 -7.03 2.47 -14.77
C SER A 134 -6.66 3.81 -14.13
N TYR A 135 -5.58 3.80 -13.35
CA TYR A 135 -4.96 5.00 -12.78
C TYR A 135 -3.43 4.91 -12.85
N ARG A 136 -2.76 6.02 -12.66
CA ARG A 136 -1.29 6.09 -12.79
C ARG A 136 -0.61 6.48 -11.49
N ILE A 137 0.56 5.85 -11.27
CA ILE A 137 1.51 6.22 -10.22
C ILE A 137 2.89 6.29 -10.89
N GLY A 138 3.39 7.49 -11.07
CA GLY A 138 4.60 7.73 -11.86
C GLY A 138 4.49 7.12 -13.27
N PRO A 139 5.45 6.30 -13.72
CA PRO A 139 5.43 5.65 -15.02
C PRO A 139 4.45 4.47 -15.10
N MET A 140 4.00 3.95 -13.95
CA MET A 140 3.19 2.74 -13.88
C MET A 140 1.70 3.04 -14.07
N THR A 141 1.05 2.27 -14.93
CA THR A 141 -0.41 2.23 -15.09
C THR A 141 -0.96 0.99 -14.38
N LEU A 142 -1.90 1.20 -13.46
CA LEU A 142 -2.55 0.16 -12.68
C LEU A 142 -4.00 0.00 -13.14
N THR A 143 -4.41 -1.24 -13.42
CA THR A 143 -5.79 -1.56 -13.80
C THR A 143 -6.32 -2.63 -12.86
N PRO A 144 -7.31 -2.30 -12.01
CA PRO A 144 -7.95 -3.29 -11.13
C PRO A 144 -8.96 -4.13 -11.91
N PHE A 145 -8.96 -5.44 -11.63
CA PHE A 145 -9.92 -6.42 -12.13
C PHE A 145 -10.66 -7.07 -10.97
N PRO A 146 -11.97 -7.30 -11.06
CA PRO A 146 -12.71 -7.88 -9.94
C PRO A 146 -12.24 -9.30 -9.66
N GLY A 147 -12.02 -9.60 -8.38
CA GLY A 147 -11.78 -10.94 -7.86
C GLY A 147 -13.05 -11.58 -7.32
N ILE A 148 -13.04 -12.90 -7.18
CA ILE A 148 -14.10 -13.65 -6.47
C ILE A 148 -13.63 -13.86 -5.04
N HIS A 149 -14.25 -13.17 -4.09
CA HIS A 149 -13.88 -13.23 -2.68
C HIS A 149 -15.09 -12.92 -1.78
N THR A 150 -14.96 -13.06 -0.46
CA THR A 150 -16.05 -12.81 0.51
C THR A 150 -16.29 -11.31 0.76
N VAL A 151 -15.33 -10.46 0.39
CA VAL A 151 -15.42 -8.99 0.37
C VAL A 151 -15.06 -8.48 -1.02
N GLU A 152 -15.34 -7.20 -1.30
CA GLU A 152 -14.88 -6.58 -2.55
C GLU A 152 -13.37 -6.72 -2.70
N SER A 153 -12.93 -7.28 -3.82
CA SER A 153 -11.55 -7.66 -4.06
C SER A 153 -11.14 -7.41 -5.51
N PHE A 154 -9.89 -7.00 -5.69
CA PHE A 154 -9.32 -6.71 -7.01
C PHE A 154 -7.95 -7.39 -7.19
N GLY A 155 -7.77 -8.08 -8.32
CA GLY A 155 -6.44 -8.28 -8.88
C GLY A 155 -5.99 -7.01 -9.58
N THR A 156 -4.71 -6.66 -9.54
CA THR A 156 -4.19 -5.45 -10.19
C THR A 156 -3.17 -5.81 -11.26
N ARG A 157 -3.46 -5.43 -12.51
CA ARG A 157 -2.48 -5.45 -13.60
C ARG A 157 -1.66 -4.17 -13.55
N ILE A 158 -0.33 -4.29 -13.59
CA ILE A 158 0.60 -3.17 -13.60
C ILE A 158 1.42 -3.23 -14.89
N VAL A 159 1.47 -2.09 -15.59
CA VAL A 159 2.29 -1.87 -16.79
C VAL A 159 3.12 -0.61 -16.56
N GLY A 160 4.43 -0.69 -16.83
CA GLY A 160 5.39 0.41 -16.68
C GLY A 160 6.46 0.34 -17.74
#